data_d2ae4870d1d00740575cf7da325515b7
#
_entry.id   d2ae4870d1d00740575cf7da325515b7
#
_cell.length_a   1.000
_cell.length_b   1.000
_cell.length_c   1.000
_cell.angle_alpha   90.00
_cell.angle_beta   90.00
_cell.angle_gamma   90.00
#
_symmetry.space_group_name_H-M   'P 1'
#
loop_
_entity.id
_entity.type
_entity.pdbx_description
1 polymer ?
#
loop_
_entity_poly.entity_id
_entity_poly.type
_entity_poly.pdbx_seq_one_letter_code
_entity_poly.pdbx_strand_id
1 'polypeptide(L)'
;FDKLVFGDAGWGDEFLIATLMTLLVSILSMGLGLFLAIITVWAKIIQNRITRFIANFYTTVIRGVPELLVIYLIFFGGNAVVMSIAKVFGYNKYIELNALTIATIAIAVISATYSSEVLRASYLAISKGQIEAARALGMNKFSIFFKVISPQVIRHALPGIGNVWQITLKDTSLISVTGLVEIMRQSRISSNVEHSP
;
A
#
# COMPACT_ATOMS: atom_id res chain seq x y z
N PHE A 1 11.08 -6.18 32.24
CA PHE A 1 12.13 -5.66 31.32
C PHE A 1 13.22 -6.71 31.07
N ASP A 2 13.43 -7.66 31.99
CA ASP A 2 14.49 -8.71 31.88
C ASP A 2 14.29 -9.64 30.68
N LYS A 3 13.08 -9.74 30.14
CA LYS A 3 12.73 -10.57 28.98
C LYS A 3 13.03 -9.91 27.60
N LEU A 4 13.31 -8.61 27.57
CA LEU A 4 13.70 -7.87 26.36
C LEU A 4 15.23 -7.69 26.25
N VAL A 5 15.99 -8.50 26.98
CA VAL A 5 17.46 -8.53 26.87
C VAL A 5 17.84 -9.18 25.54
N PHE A 6 18.95 -8.71 24.95
CA PHE A 6 19.54 -9.30 23.75
C PHE A 6 20.32 -10.59 24.07
N GLY A 7 20.35 -11.53 23.13
CA GLY A 7 21.02 -12.82 23.28
C GLY A 7 20.13 -13.92 23.82
N ASP A 8 20.71 -15.09 24.09
CA ASP A 8 19.99 -16.35 24.46
C ASP A 8 19.10 -16.26 25.71
N ALA A 9 19.21 -15.19 26.48
CA ALA A 9 18.45 -14.99 27.73
C ALA A 9 17.15 -14.18 27.53
N GLY A 10 16.86 -13.64 26.36
CA GLY A 10 15.71 -12.78 26.10
C GLY A 10 15.24 -12.78 24.67
N TRP A 11 14.18 -12.02 24.38
CA TRP A 11 13.52 -11.90 23.08
C TRP A 11 13.90 -10.63 22.31
N GLY A 12 14.96 -9.91 22.75
CA GLY A 12 15.32 -8.61 22.19
C GLY A 12 15.69 -8.66 20.71
N ASP A 13 16.44 -9.68 20.31
CA ASP A 13 16.90 -9.85 18.92
C ASP A 13 15.74 -10.16 17.99
N GLU A 14 14.83 -11.04 18.42
CA GLU A 14 13.64 -11.43 17.66
C GLU A 14 12.68 -10.25 17.49
N PHE A 15 12.48 -9.45 18.53
CA PHE A 15 11.66 -8.23 18.44
C PHE A 15 12.29 -7.17 17.53
N LEU A 16 13.63 -7.05 17.54
CA LEU A 16 14.32 -6.15 16.60
C LEU A 16 14.10 -6.60 15.15
N ILE A 17 14.31 -7.88 14.85
CA ILE A 17 14.11 -8.45 13.52
C ILE A 17 12.66 -8.28 13.07
N ALA A 18 11.71 -8.58 13.96
CA ALA A 18 10.28 -8.43 13.68
C ALA A 18 9.89 -6.96 13.42
N THR A 19 10.49 -6.02 14.15
CA THR A 19 10.29 -4.58 13.94
C THR A 19 10.84 -4.15 12.58
N LEU A 20 12.05 -4.59 12.22
CA LEU A 20 12.63 -4.32 10.91
C LEU A 20 11.77 -4.93 9.78
N MET A 21 11.21 -6.11 9.97
CA MET A 21 10.30 -6.74 9.02
C MET A 21 9.00 -5.91 8.85
N THR A 22 8.41 -5.44 9.95
CA THR A 22 7.25 -4.54 9.93
C THR A 22 7.54 -3.28 9.12
N LEU A 23 8.68 -2.63 9.37
CA LEU A 23 9.10 -1.43 8.66
C LEU A 23 9.36 -1.71 7.17
N LEU A 24 10.04 -2.80 6.86
CA LEU A 24 10.33 -3.21 5.48
C LEU A 24 9.03 -3.41 4.70
N VAL A 25 8.09 -4.20 5.24
CA VAL A 25 6.79 -4.45 4.59
C VAL A 25 6.04 -3.14 4.38
N SER A 26 5.98 -2.27 5.40
CA SER A 26 5.25 -1.01 5.29
C SER A 26 5.87 -0.07 4.25
N ILE A 27 7.21 0.04 4.18
CA ILE A 27 7.91 0.87 3.19
C ILE A 27 7.66 0.34 1.77
N LEU A 28 7.83 -0.96 1.56
CA LEU A 28 7.60 -1.58 0.25
C LEU A 28 6.14 -1.45 -0.18
N SER A 29 5.20 -1.71 0.74
CA SER A 29 3.76 -1.58 0.48
C SER A 29 3.37 -0.14 0.18
N MET A 30 3.89 0.83 0.92
CA MET A 30 3.62 2.24 0.68
C MET A 30 4.20 2.72 -0.65
N GLY A 31 5.42 2.31 -0.99
CA GLY A 31 6.05 2.63 -2.27
C GLY A 31 5.25 2.09 -3.46
N LEU A 32 4.91 0.80 -3.43
CA LEU A 32 4.08 0.16 -4.45
C LEU A 32 2.66 0.75 -4.46
N GLY A 33 2.08 1.01 -3.28
CA GLY A 33 0.78 1.63 -3.12
C GLY A 33 0.70 3.03 -3.71
N LEU A 34 1.70 3.87 -3.50
CA LEU A 34 1.80 5.21 -4.13
C LEU A 34 1.90 5.11 -5.66
N PHE A 35 2.69 4.17 -6.17
CA PHE A 35 2.78 3.93 -7.61
C PHE A 35 1.40 3.57 -8.19
N LEU A 36 0.69 2.62 -7.59
CA LEU A 36 -0.66 2.24 -7.99
C LEU A 36 -1.67 3.38 -7.81
N ALA A 37 -1.52 4.19 -6.76
CA ALA A 37 -2.35 5.36 -6.52
C ALA A 37 -2.23 6.41 -7.63
N ILE A 38 -1.02 6.68 -8.11
CA ILE A 38 -0.78 7.61 -9.22
C ILE A 38 -1.51 7.12 -10.48
N ILE A 39 -1.40 5.83 -10.82
CA ILE A 39 -2.11 5.22 -11.95
C ILE A 39 -3.63 5.35 -11.77
N THR A 40 -4.12 5.07 -10.56
CA THR A 40 -5.55 5.13 -10.23
C THR A 40 -6.09 6.57 -10.34
N VAL A 41 -5.36 7.57 -9.84
CA VAL A 41 -5.75 8.99 -9.96
C VAL A 41 -5.76 9.41 -11.42
N TRP A 42 -4.73 9.04 -12.16
CA TRP A 42 -4.65 9.34 -13.59
C TRP A 42 -5.86 8.76 -14.35
N ALA A 43 -6.23 7.50 -14.07
CA ALA A 43 -7.42 6.86 -14.64
C ALA A 43 -8.73 7.57 -14.24
N LYS A 44 -8.81 8.13 -13.01
CA LYS A 44 -9.98 8.89 -12.55
C LYS A 44 -10.11 10.27 -13.19
N ILE A 45 -8.99 10.92 -13.53
CA ILE A 45 -8.96 12.28 -14.10
C ILE A 45 -9.17 12.25 -15.63
N ILE A 46 -8.76 11.17 -16.29
CA ILE A 46 -8.96 11.01 -17.73
C ILE A 46 -10.46 11.08 -18.09
N GLN A 47 -10.77 11.67 -19.27
CA GLN A 47 -12.16 11.82 -19.73
C GLN A 47 -12.81 10.51 -20.21
N ASN A 48 -12.06 9.41 -20.28
CA ASN A 48 -12.61 8.10 -20.67
C ASN A 48 -13.51 7.54 -19.58
N ARG A 49 -14.77 7.26 -19.92
CA ARG A 49 -15.77 6.74 -18.99
C ARG A 49 -15.43 5.35 -18.46
N ILE A 50 -14.83 4.50 -19.28
CA ILE A 50 -14.52 3.10 -18.92
C ILE A 50 -13.40 3.08 -17.89
N THR A 51 -12.29 3.79 -18.13
CA THR A 51 -11.15 3.82 -17.20
C THR A 51 -11.54 4.44 -15.87
N ARG A 52 -12.36 5.50 -15.90
CA ARG A 52 -12.89 6.13 -14.69
C ARG A 52 -13.80 5.19 -13.90
N PHE A 53 -14.67 4.45 -14.60
CA PHE A 53 -15.54 3.47 -13.96
C PHE A 53 -14.74 2.38 -13.26
N ILE A 54 -13.75 1.79 -13.93
CA ILE A 54 -12.87 0.76 -13.36
C ILE A 54 -12.12 1.29 -12.14
N ALA A 55 -11.53 2.48 -12.23
CA ALA A 55 -10.78 3.08 -11.12
C ALA A 55 -11.69 3.40 -9.92
N ASN A 56 -12.91 3.88 -10.15
CA ASN A 56 -13.88 4.13 -9.09
C ASN A 56 -14.39 2.82 -8.48
N PHE A 57 -14.70 1.82 -9.31
CA PHE A 57 -15.12 0.51 -8.85
C PHE A 57 -14.07 -0.13 -7.94
N TYR A 58 -12.81 -0.15 -8.39
CA TYR A 58 -11.67 -0.62 -7.59
C TYR A 58 -11.62 0.07 -6.22
N THR A 59 -11.58 1.40 -6.20
CA THR A 59 -11.45 2.13 -4.93
C THR A 59 -12.68 2.01 -4.03
N THR A 60 -13.87 1.91 -4.60
CA THR A 60 -15.12 1.74 -3.83
C THR A 60 -15.18 0.34 -3.23
N VAL A 61 -14.89 -0.70 -4.01
CA VAL A 61 -14.95 -2.09 -3.54
C VAL A 61 -13.91 -2.33 -2.44
N ILE A 62 -12.63 -1.98 -2.68
CA ILE A 62 -11.57 -2.24 -1.69
C ILE A 62 -11.81 -1.47 -0.38
N ARG A 63 -12.32 -0.24 -0.43
CA ARG A 63 -12.62 0.55 0.78
C ARG A 63 -13.94 0.16 1.45
N GLY A 64 -14.83 -0.52 0.75
CA GLY A 64 -16.10 -1.03 1.28
C GLY A 64 -15.99 -2.40 1.94
N VAL A 65 -14.87 -3.09 1.79
CA VAL A 65 -14.61 -4.42 2.34
C VAL A 65 -13.63 -4.29 3.51
N PRO A 66 -13.80 -5.07 4.60
CA PRO A 66 -12.82 -5.11 5.69
C PRO A 66 -11.42 -5.47 5.17
N GLU A 67 -10.41 -4.71 5.60
CA GLU A 67 -9.02 -4.84 5.13
C GLU A 67 -8.47 -6.26 5.31
N LEU A 68 -8.77 -6.88 6.45
CA LEU A 68 -8.40 -8.27 6.72
C LEU A 68 -8.94 -9.24 5.65
N LEU A 69 -10.18 -9.02 5.18
CA LEU A 69 -10.77 -9.86 4.13
C LEU A 69 -10.06 -9.66 2.79
N VAL A 70 -9.68 -8.44 2.46
CA VAL A 70 -8.87 -8.15 1.25
C VAL A 70 -7.53 -8.87 1.32
N ILE A 71 -6.86 -8.83 2.49
CA ILE A 71 -5.60 -9.53 2.71
C ILE A 71 -5.77 -11.03 2.52
N TYR A 72 -6.81 -11.64 3.10
CA TYR A 72 -7.09 -13.07 2.93
C TYR A 72 -7.36 -13.45 1.47
N LEU A 73 -8.17 -12.66 0.76
CA LEU A 73 -8.47 -12.91 -0.64
C LEU A 73 -7.21 -12.86 -1.51
N ILE A 74 -6.31 -11.91 -1.26
CA ILE A 74 -5.07 -11.79 -2.02
C ILE A 74 -4.09 -12.88 -1.60
N PHE A 75 -4.00 -13.21 -0.31
CA PHE A 75 -3.08 -14.23 0.18
C PHE A 75 -3.45 -15.64 -0.32
N PHE A 76 -4.68 -16.05 -0.11
CA PHE A 76 -5.13 -17.39 -0.50
C PHE A 76 -5.49 -17.49 -1.99
N GLY A 77 -6.03 -16.42 -2.59
CA GLY A 77 -6.37 -16.37 -4.01
C GLY A 77 -5.19 -16.02 -4.92
N GLY A 78 -4.18 -15.32 -4.42
CA GLY A 78 -3.06 -14.81 -5.21
C GLY A 78 -2.27 -15.92 -5.92
N ASN A 79 -1.95 -17.00 -5.22
CA ASN A 79 -1.28 -18.15 -5.81
C ASN A 79 -2.12 -18.79 -6.94
N ALA A 80 -3.43 -18.92 -6.74
CA ALA A 80 -4.31 -19.51 -7.75
C ALA A 80 -4.38 -18.62 -9.01
N VAL A 81 -4.45 -17.31 -8.84
CA VAL A 81 -4.46 -16.34 -9.94
C VAL A 81 -3.13 -16.38 -10.71
N VAL A 82 -1.98 -16.31 -10.01
CA VAL A 82 -0.66 -16.38 -10.63
C VAL A 82 -0.47 -17.68 -11.40
N MET A 83 -0.88 -18.82 -10.82
CA MET A 83 -0.82 -20.12 -11.49
C MET A 83 -1.71 -20.17 -12.73
N SER A 84 -2.92 -19.58 -12.67
CA SER A 84 -3.82 -19.54 -13.82
C SER A 84 -3.23 -18.72 -14.97
N ILE A 85 -2.63 -17.56 -14.65
CA ILE A 85 -1.96 -16.70 -15.62
C ILE A 85 -0.73 -17.43 -16.20
N ALA A 86 0.11 -18.03 -15.36
CA ALA A 86 1.31 -18.76 -15.78
C ALA A 86 0.98 -19.90 -16.76
N LYS A 87 -0.12 -20.64 -16.51
CA LYS A 87 -0.60 -21.71 -17.42
C LYS A 87 -0.98 -21.18 -18.80
N VAL A 88 -1.59 -19.99 -18.89
CA VAL A 88 -1.92 -19.37 -20.19
C VAL A 88 -0.65 -19.10 -21.01
N PHE A 89 0.48 -18.79 -20.35
CA PHE A 89 1.79 -18.62 -20.99
C PHE A 89 2.60 -19.93 -21.13
N GLY A 90 1.97 -21.10 -20.89
CA GLY A 90 2.62 -22.41 -21.05
C GLY A 90 3.51 -22.83 -19.88
N TYR A 91 3.48 -22.09 -18.76
CA TYR A 91 4.28 -22.42 -17.58
C TYR A 91 3.47 -23.30 -16.62
N ASN A 92 3.83 -24.59 -16.51
CA ASN A 92 3.09 -25.58 -15.72
C ASN A 92 3.72 -25.92 -14.37
N LYS A 93 4.88 -25.29 -14.03
CA LYS A 93 5.51 -25.52 -12.73
C LYS A 93 4.77 -24.71 -11.65
N TYR A 94 4.67 -25.29 -10.44
CA TYR A 94 4.12 -24.59 -9.29
C TYR A 94 4.99 -23.39 -8.94
N ILE A 95 4.37 -22.21 -8.87
CA ILE A 95 5.00 -20.97 -8.45
C ILE A 95 4.50 -20.69 -7.04
N GLU A 96 5.36 -20.87 -6.04
CA GLU A 96 5.08 -20.49 -4.67
C GLU A 96 5.48 -19.02 -4.49
N LEU A 97 4.50 -18.18 -4.20
CA LEU A 97 4.77 -16.80 -3.88
C LEU A 97 5.23 -16.68 -2.42
N ASN A 98 6.34 -16.00 -2.21
CA ASN A 98 6.84 -15.70 -0.88
C ASN A 98 5.80 -14.90 -0.07
N ALA A 99 5.60 -15.28 1.20
CA ALA A 99 4.66 -14.61 2.10
C ALA A 99 4.90 -13.08 2.19
N LEU A 100 6.16 -12.65 2.18
CA LEU A 100 6.54 -11.23 2.14
C LEU A 100 5.98 -10.52 0.90
N THR A 101 6.11 -11.15 -0.27
CA THR A 101 5.65 -10.58 -1.54
C THR A 101 4.13 -10.43 -1.56
N ILE A 102 3.40 -11.49 -1.15
CA ILE A 102 1.93 -11.46 -1.11
C ILE A 102 1.44 -10.42 -0.10
N ALA A 103 2.04 -10.39 1.08
CA ALA A 103 1.73 -9.44 2.12
C ALA A 103 1.94 -7.99 1.65
N THR A 104 3.08 -7.73 1.01
CA THR A 104 3.41 -6.41 0.44
C THR A 104 2.39 -5.98 -0.61
N ILE A 105 2.02 -6.89 -1.53
CA ILE A 105 1.02 -6.60 -2.57
C ILE A 105 -0.35 -6.34 -1.95
N ALA A 106 -0.78 -7.15 -0.98
CA ALA A 106 -2.08 -6.99 -0.34
C ALA A 106 -2.24 -5.62 0.33
N ILE A 107 -1.25 -5.23 1.14
CA ILE A 107 -1.27 -3.91 1.78
C ILE A 107 -1.10 -2.79 0.74
N ALA A 108 -0.28 -2.97 -0.29
CA ALA A 108 -0.11 -1.97 -1.34
C ALA A 108 -1.42 -1.70 -2.10
N VAL A 109 -2.20 -2.73 -2.39
CA VAL A 109 -3.53 -2.60 -3.03
C VAL A 109 -4.48 -1.79 -2.14
N ILE A 110 -4.47 -2.01 -0.83
CA ILE A 110 -5.30 -1.27 0.13
C ILE A 110 -4.81 0.18 0.22
N SER A 111 -3.53 0.41 0.51
CA SER A 111 -2.95 1.76 0.67
C SER A 111 -3.06 2.61 -0.59
N ALA A 112 -3.04 1.98 -1.78
CA ALA A 112 -3.25 2.65 -3.06
C ALA A 112 -4.63 3.29 -3.16
N THR A 113 -5.67 2.69 -2.61
CA THR A 113 -7.02 3.26 -2.65
C THR A 113 -7.10 4.54 -1.82
N TYR A 114 -6.56 4.53 -0.60
CA TYR A 114 -6.52 5.71 0.28
C TYR A 114 -5.62 6.80 -0.30
N SER A 115 -4.41 6.45 -0.73
CA SER A 115 -3.46 7.37 -1.35
C SER A 115 -4.03 8.01 -2.61
N SER A 116 -4.77 7.26 -3.42
CA SER A 116 -5.40 7.79 -4.64
C SER A 116 -6.44 8.87 -4.33
N GLU A 117 -7.24 8.73 -3.28
CA GLU A 117 -8.20 9.77 -2.89
C GLU A 117 -7.50 11.02 -2.34
N VAL A 118 -6.43 10.85 -1.56
CA VAL A 118 -5.60 11.96 -1.07
C VAL A 118 -5.01 12.73 -2.25
N LEU A 119 -4.38 12.04 -3.20
CA LEU A 119 -3.81 12.67 -4.39
C LEU A 119 -4.87 13.35 -5.25
N ARG A 120 -6.03 12.70 -5.44
CA ARG A 120 -7.15 13.27 -6.19
C ARG A 120 -7.70 14.53 -5.52
N ALA A 121 -7.91 14.51 -4.21
CA ALA A 121 -8.38 15.68 -3.47
C ALA A 121 -7.36 16.83 -3.55
N SER A 122 -6.08 16.53 -3.43
CA SER A 122 -4.99 17.52 -3.56
C SER A 122 -4.92 18.13 -4.96
N TYR A 123 -5.16 17.32 -6.01
CA TYR A 123 -5.25 17.84 -7.37
C TYR A 123 -6.45 18.78 -7.56
N LEU A 124 -7.61 18.43 -7.02
CA LEU A 124 -8.82 19.23 -7.12
C LEU A 124 -8.78 20.52 -6.29
N ALA A 125 -7.90 20.59 -5.29
CA ALA A 125 -7.67 21.79 -4.50
C ALA A 125 -6.92 22.90 -5.26
N ILE A 126 -6.29 22.59 -6.40
CA ILE A 126 -5.58 23.58 -7.20
C ILE A 126 -6.59 24.48 -7.93
N SER A 127 -6.42 25.78 -7.77
CA SER A 127 -7.27 26.77 -8.43
C SER A 127 -7.14 26.68 -9.97
N LYS A 128 -8.29 26.62 -10.65
CA LYS A 128 -8.35 26.60 -12.11
C LYS A 128 -7.70 27.87 -12.71
N GLY A 129 -7.84 29.02 -12.04
CA GLY A 129 -7.24 30.28 -12.48
C GLY A 129 -5.71 30.21 -12.60
N GLN A 130 -5.03 29.44 -11.75
CA GLN A 130 -3.57 29.24 -11.88
C GLN A 130 -3.21 28.49 -13.18
N ILE A 131 -4.01 27.50 -13.54
CA ILE A 131 -3.81 26.74 -14.78
C ILE A 131 -4.12 27.60 -16.00
N GLU A 132 -5.16 28.43 -15.92
CA GLU A 132 -5.54 29.38 -16.98
C GLU A 132 -4.48 30.46 -17.16
N ALA A 133 -3.98 31.05 -16.07
CA ALA A 133 -2.88 32.02 -16.11
C ALA A 133 -1.61 31.44 -16.73
N ALA A 134 -1.24 30.20 -16.34
CA ALA A 134 -0.09 29.52 -16.94
C ALA A 134 -0.25 29.30 -18.44
N ARG A 135 -1.48 28.98 -18.91
CA ARG A 135 -1.78 28.88 -20.34
C ARG A 135 -1.69 30.22 -21.05
N ALA A 136 -2.18 31.29 -20.44
CA ALA A 136 -2.10 32.65 -20.98
C ALA A 136 -0.65 33.11 -21.15
N LEU A 137 0.26 32.65 -20.30
CA LEU A 137 1.71 32.86 -20.40
C LEU A 137 2.39 31.95 -21.46
N GLY A 138 1.63 31.19 -22.25
CA GLY A 138 2.16 30.33 -23.31
C GLY A 138 2.80 29.04 -22.81
N MET A 139 2.60 28.64 -21.54
CA MET A 139 3.16 27.38 -21.02
C MET A 139 2.48 26.17 -21.67
N ASN A 140 3.28 25.21 -22.13
CA ASN A 140 2.76 23.94 -22.63
C ASN A 140 2.26 23.05 -21.49
N LYS A 141 1.44 22.04 -21.83
CA LYS A 141 0.80 21.14 -20.85
C LYS A 141 1.81 20.47 -19.92
N PHE A 142 2.98 20.07 -20.43
CA PHE A 142 4.03 19.42 -19.65
C PHE A 142 4.64 20.39 -18.63
N SER A 143 4.96 21.62 -19.04
CA SER A 143 5.46 22.68 -18.16
C SER A 143 4.45 23.04 -17.07
N ILE A 144 3.16 23.13 -17.42
CA ILE A 144 2.08 23.39 -16.44
C ILE A 144 2.04 22.26 -15.42
N PHE A 145 2.08 20.99 -15.87
CA PHE A 145 2.04 19.84 -14.97
C PHE A 145 3.22 19.85 -14.00
N PHE A 146 4.47 19.96 -14.49
CA PHE A 146 5.65 19.84 -13.63
C PHE A 146 5.97 21.09 -12.83
N LYS A 147 5.66 22.30 -13.32
CA LYS A 147 6.02 23.57 -12.66
C LYS A 147 4.89 24.17 -11.82
N VAL A 148 3.62 23.87 -12.15
CA VAL A 148 2.46 24.48 -11.48
C VAL A 148 1.69 23.43 -10.68
N ILE A 149 1.27 22.31 -11.30
CA ILE A 149 0.36 21.35 -10.70
C ILE A 149 1.11 20.45 -9.71
N SER A 150 2.13 19.74 -10.17
CA SER A 150 2.82 18.69 -9.40
C SER A 150 3.39 19.19 -8.06
N PRO A 151 4.09 20.35 -7.98
CA PRO A 151 4.63 20.83 -6.71
C PRO A 151 3.52 21.16 -5.68
N GLN A 152 2.39 21.67 -6.16
CA GLN A 152 1.27 22.00 -5.30
C GLN A 152 0.53 20.75 -4.83
N VAL A 153 0.29 19.78 -5.75
CA VAL A 153 -0.30 18.48 -5.39
C VAL A 153 0.52 17.80 -4.30
N ILE A 154 1.84 17.73 -4.45
CA ILE A 154 2.72 17.12 -3.46
C ILE A 154 2.58 17.80 -2.10
N ARG A 155 2.63 19.14 -2.08
CA ARG A 155 2.50 19.90 -0.83
C ARG A 155 1.16 19.68 -0.14
N HIS A 156 0.06 19.66 -0.89
CA HIS A 156 -1.29 19.42 -0.34
C HIS A 156 -1.51 17.97 0.06
N ALA A 157 -0.89 17.02 -0.65
CA ALA A 157 -1.02 15.60 -0.38
C ALA A 157 -0.19 15.12 0.81
N LEU A 158 0.92 15.78 1.12
CA LEU A 158 1.91 15.30 2.09
C LEU A 158 1.31 14.95 3.47
N PRO A 159 0.45 15.78 4.10
CA PRO A 159 -0.16 15.43 5.38
C PRO A 159 -1.08 14.20 5.27
N GLY A 160 -1.87 14.12 4.20
CA GLY A 160 -2.77 12.98 3.96
C GLY A 160 -2.01 11.69 3.67
N ILE A 161 -0.93 11.75 2.90
CA ILE A 161 -0.04 10.61 2.65
C ILE A 161 0.65 10.15 3.94
N GLY A 162 1.06 11.08 4.81
CA GLY A 162 1.57 10.75 6.15
C GLY A 162 0.54 10.00 7.00
N ASN A 163 -0.74 10.36 6.93
CA ASN A 163 -1.81 9.63 7.60
C ASN A 163 -2.01 8.23 6.99
N VAL A 164 -1.97 8.09 5.66
CA VAL A 164 -2.04 6.78 4.99
C VAL A 164 -0.85 5.90 5.40
N TRP A 165 0.35 6.48 5.54
CA TRP A 165 1.52 5.76 6.06
C TRP A 165 1.27 5.16 7.46
N GLN A 166 0.66 5.94 8.37
CA GLN A 166 0.32 5.45 9.72
C GLN A 166 -0.70 4.31 9.68
N ILE A 167 -1.69 4.39 8.79
CA ILE A 167 -2.66 3.30 8.57
C ILE A 167 -1.91 2.07 8.04
N THR A 168 -1.10 2.22 7.01
CA THR A 168 -0.30 1.14 6.41
C THR A 168 0.59 0.44 7.44
N LEU A 169 1.21 1.19 8.37
CA LEU A 169 1.99 0.61 9.49
C LEU A 169 1.13 -0.25 10.42
N LYS A 170 -0.10 0.16 10.70
CA LYS A 170 -1.04 -0.62 11.52
C LYS A 170 -1.52 -1.87 10.79
N ASP A 171 -1.77 -1.78 9.49
CA ASP A 171 -2.26 -2.87 8.65
C ASP A 171 -1.23 -4.00 8.52
N THR A 172 0.07 -3.72 8.73
CA THR A 172 1.08 -4.78 8.80
C THR A 172 0.80 -5.80 9.90
N SER A 173 0.14 -5.41 10.99
CA SER A 173 -0.26 -6.34 12.05
C SER A 173 -1.30 -7.37 11.59
N LEU A 174 -2.12 -7.03 10.58
CA LEU A 174 -3.12 -7.94 10.01
C LEU A 174 -2.46 -9.08 9.23
N ILE A 175 -1.20 -8.92 8.78
CA ILE A 175 -0.46 -9.95 8.06
C ILE A 175 -0.01 -11.08 8.99
N SER A 176 -0.02 -10.88 10.30
CA SER A 176 0.33 -11.91 11.29
C SER A 176 -0.39 -13.24 11.03
N VAL A 177 -1.61 -13.18 10.49
CA VAL A 177 -2.44 -14.33 10.14
C VAL A 177 -1.92 -15.12 8.93
N THR A 178 -1.09 -14.51 8.08
CA THR A 178 -0.54 -15.16 6.88
C THR A 178 0.76 -15.91 7.15
N GLY A 179 1.24 -15.89 8.38
CA GLY A 179 2.44 -16.60 8.77
C GLY A 179 3.73 -15.77 8.76
N LEU A 180 3.71 -14.55 8.26
CA LEU A 180 4.87 -13.66 8.31
C LEU A 180 5.15 -13.24 9.76
N VAL A 181 6.41 -13.39 10.19
CA VAL A 181 6.83 -12.97 11.54
C VAL A 181 7.13 -11.47 11.51
N GLU A 182 6.14 -10.71 11.93
CA GLU A 182 6.22 -9.28 12.19
C GLU A 182 5.99 -9.04 13.70
N ILE A 183 6.00 -7.79 14.16
CA ILE A 183 6.02 -7.45 15.57
C ILE A 183 4.85 -8.05 16.38
N MET A 184 3.63 -8.07 15.81
CA MET A 184 2.45 -8.63 16.49
C MET A 184 2.54 -10.16 16.59
N ARG A 185 3.01 -10.83 15.53
CA ARG A 185 3.21 -12.27 15.55
C ARG A 185 4.32 -12.67 16.51
N GLN A 186 5.43 -11.92 16.52
CA GLN A 186 6.52 -12.17 17.49
C GLN A 186 6.03 -12.01 18.93
N SER A 187 5.23 -10.99 19.21
CA SER A 187 4.63 -10.82 20.54
C SER A 187 3.77 -12.02 20.96
N ARG A 188 3.00 -12.59 20.03
CA ARG A 188 2.20 -13.81 20.32
C ARG A 188 3.07 -15.04 20.53
N ILE A 189 4.15 -15.20 19.76
CA ILE A 189 5.07 -16.32 19.91
C ILE A 189 5.73 -16.28 21.27
N SER A 190 6.32 -15.15 21.65
CA SER A 190 6.99 -14.99 22.95
C SER A 190 6.03 -15.18 24.13
N SER A 191 4.81 -14.62 24.05
CA SER A 191 3.77 -14.81 25.07
C SER A 191 3.37 -16.29 25.23
N ASN A 192 3.19 -17.02 24.13
CA ASN A 192 2.81 -18.43 24.17
C ASN A 192 3.91 -19.34 24.74
N VAL A 193 5.17 -19.06 24.44
CA VAL A 193 6.32 -19.84 24.94
C VAL A 193 6.51 -19.65 26.44
N GLU A 194 6.27 -18.44 26.94
CA GLU A 194 6.46 -18.14 28.35
C GLU A 194 5.25 -18.44 29.25
N HIS A 195 4.12 -18.88 28.68
CA HIS A 195 2.85 -19.07 29.37
C HIS A 195 2.45 -17.87 30.28
N SER A 196 2.91 -16.68 29.90
CA SER A 196 2.58 -15.42 30.58
C SER A 196 1.49 -14.70 29.79
N PRO A 197 0.36 -14.31 30.46
CA PRO A 197 -0.63 -13.46 29.84
C PRO A 197 -0.07 -12.05 29.50
#